data_f38854d064975ba4872fa9e746843b7e
#
_entry.id   f38854d064975ba4872fa9e746843b7e
#
_cell.length_a   1.000
_cell.length_b   1.000
_cell.length_c   1.000
_cell.angle_alpha   90.00
_cell.angle_beta   90.00
_cell.angle_gamma   90.00
#
_symmetry.space_group_name_H-M   'P 1'
#
loop_
_entity.id
_entity.type
_entity.pdbx_description
1 polymer ?
#
loop_
_entity_poly.entity_id
_entity_poly.type
_entity_poly.pdbx_seq_one_letter_code
_entity_poly.pdbx_strand_id
1 'polypeptide(L)'
;GPDCLYVHTTREALDGDWILFREEHSHAAEHRLCADQLADWIDRSPAIVFVDDEFSTGRTLINMVQQLRERYPRLGERRLAAASILSRVSPENQARLAEAGIACECLVRLEHQDYERMVTGIPVKEAAPPAQGPLPDLRTLYTAEPLPDPRRGVAVGCYTDCCRAAAEELLSRLREELPDQGALLVLGTEECMYPALTVGSLAEQTGLCATVRCHATTRSPIGICPDSAYPIRNGVLLPSFYGGDRKTYLYDLAAYDAALVVTDAPAAVDGTACTRLAAALGQ
;
A
#
# COMPACT_ATOMS: atom_id res chain seq x y z
N GLY A 1 18.35 -6.80 -3.25
CA GLY A 1 18.80 -7.47 -4.46
C GLY A 1 17.82 -8.56 -4.90
N PRO A 2 17.95 -9.17 -6.07
CA PRO A 2 16.99 -10.15 -6.60
C PRO A 2 16.80 -11.38 -5.70
N ASP A 3 17.78 -11.70 -4.87
CA ASP A 3 17.74 -12.82 -3.92
C ASP A 3 17.10 -12.45 -2.56
N CYS A 4 16.58 -11.22 -2.41
CA CYS A 4 15.83 -10.85 -1.22
C CYS A 4 14.51 -11.61 -1.15
N LEU A 5 14.17 -12.09 0.06
CA LEU A 5 12.84 -12.59 0.38
C LEU A 5 12.01 -11.43 0.94
N TYR A 6 10.77 -11.34 0.54
CA TYR A 6 9.86 -10.27 0.94
C TYR A 6 8.53 -10.83 1.40
N VAL A 7 8.06 -10.36 2.52
CA VAL A 7 6.70 -10.60 3.02
C VAL A 7 6.20 -9.32 3.65
N HIS A 8 4.96 -8.94 3.39
CA HIS A 8 4.36 -7.82 4.10
C HIS A 8 3.24 -8.26 5.04
N THR A 9 3.03 -7.48 6.06
CA THR A 9 1.88 -7.64 6.95
C THR A 9 0.60 -7.29 6.19
N THR A 10 -0.49 -7.94 6.57
CA THR A 10 -1.81 -7.69 5.98
C THR A 10 -2.87 -7.51 7.06
N ARG A 11 -3.95 -6.84 6.71
CA ARG A 11 -5.18 -6.77 7.50
C ARG A 11 -6.26 -7.71 6.97
N GLU A 12 -5.95 -8.45 5.89
CA GLU A 12 -6.86 -9.44 5.33
C GLU A 12 -6.91 -10.70 6.17
N ALA A 13 -8.10 -11.29 6.30
CA ALA A 13 -8.28 -12.61 6.91
C ALA A 13 -8.07 -13.64 5.80
N LEU A 14 -6.92 -14.27 5.80
CA LEU A 14 -6.53 -15.30 4.84
C LEU A 14 -6.32 -16.63 5.57
N ASP A 15 -6.53 -17.75 4.86
CA ASP A 15 -6.26 -19.09 5.38
C ASP A 15 -4.74 -19.29 5.55
N GLY A 16 -4.33 -20.07 6.56
CA GLY A 16 -2.94 -20.39 6.86
C GLY A 16 -2.52 -20.09 8.30
N ASP A 17 -1.22 -20.19 8.58
CA ASP A 17 -0.64 -19.86 9.89
C ASP A 17 -0.20 -18.38 9.89
N TRP A 18 -0.78 -17.58 10.79
CA TRP A 18 -0.59 -16.13 10.86
C TRP A 18 -0.18 -15.71 12.27
N ILE A 19 0.84 -14.84 12.34
CA ILE A 19 1.23 -14.15 13.56
C ILE A 19 0.42 -12.85 13.64
N LEU A 20 -0.29 -12.66 14.75
CA LEU A 20 -1.13 -11.49 14.97
C LEU A 20 -0.38 -10.46 15.80
N PHE A 21 -0.26 -9.25 15.29
CA PHE A 21 0.31 -8.11 16.01
C PHE A 21 -0.81 -7.09 16.32
N ARG A 22 -0.88 -6.66 17.58
CA ARG A 22 -1.81 -5.63 18.03
C ARG A 22 -1.09 -4.31 18.21
N GLU A 23 -1.67 -3.25 17.70
CA GLU A 23 -1.22 -1.89 18.01
C GLU A 23 -1.76 -1.46 19.39
N GLU A 24 -0.91 -0.88 20.24
CA GLU A 24 -1.27 -0.51 21.61
C GLU A 24 -2.37 0.58 21.72
N HIS A 25 -2.62 1.33 20.64
CA HIS A 25 -3.45 2.55 20.67
C HIS A 25 -4.64 2.56 19.72
N SER A 26 -4.91 1.48 19.02
CA SER A 26 -6.05 1.45 18.10
C SER A 26 -7.08 0.38 18.51
N HIS A 27 -8.34 0.77 18.56
CA HIS A 27 -9.48 -0.17 18.50
C HIS A 27 -9.55 -0.88 17.13
N ALA A 28 -8.51 -0.73 16.29
CA ALA A 28 -8.47 -1.12 14.91
C ALA A 28 -7.41 -2.18 14.64
N ALA A 29 -7.80 -3.07 13.78
CA ALA A 29 -7.06 -3.91 12.85
C ALA A 29 -5.77 -4.55 13.37
N GLU A 30 -5.88 -5.82 13.71
CA GLU A 30 -4.74 -6.72 13.85
C GLU A 30 -3.94 -6.77 12.55
N HIS A 31 -2.64 -6.49 12.63
CA HIS A 31 -1.71 -6.79 11.55
C HIS A 31 -1.35 -8.28 11.62
N ARG A 32 -1.32 -8.92 10.46
CA ARG A 32 -1.03 -10.34 10.31
C ARG A 32 0.21 -10.52 9.47
N LEU A 33 1.10 -11.40 9.90
CA LEU A 33 2.29 -11.81 9.16
C LEU A 33 2.21 -13.32 8.91
N CYS A 34 2.35 -13.75 7.67
CA CYS A 34 2.34 -15.16 7.32
C CYS A 34 3.54 -15.88 7.94
N ALA A 35 3.27 -16.98 8.61
CA ALA A 35 4.28 -17.78 9.30
C ALA A 35 4.72 -19.03 8.52
N ASP A 36 4.02 -19.39 7.44
CA ASP A 36 4.18 -20.69 6.74
C ASP A 36 5.63 -21.01 6.35
N GLN A 37 6.43 -20.01 5.93
CA GLN A 37 7.82 -20.18 5.52
C GLN A 37 8.81 -19.35 6.35
N LEU A 38 8.30 -18.61 7.34
CA LEU A 38 9.08 -17.59 8.02
C LEU A 38 10.27 -18.15 8.81
N ALA A 39 10.13 -19.35 9.41
CA ALA A 39 11.22 -20.02 10.12
C ALA A 39 12.40 -20.32 9.19
N ASP A 40 12.15 -20.93 8.03
CA ASP A 40 13.18 -21.24 7.04
C ASP A 40 13.84 -19.95 6.49
N TRP A 41 13.04 -18.92 6.26
CA TRP A 41 13.56 -17.64 5.77
C TRP A 41 14.46 -16.94 6.79
N ILE A 42 14.09 -16.96 8.08
CA ILE A 42 14.93 -16.45 9.17
C ILE A 42 16.25 -17.24 9.22
N ASP A 43 16.18 -18.56 9.08
CA ASP A 43 17.34 -19.42 9.15
C ASP A 43 18.34 -19.21 8.02
N ARG A 44 17.86 -18.89 6.84
CA ARG A 44 18.65 -18.65 5.63
C ARG A 44 19.14 -17.22 5.48
N SER A 45 18.51 -16.26 6.15
CA SER A 45 18.81 -14.84 5.98
C SER A 45 19.84 -14.34 6.98
N PRO A 46 20.93 -13.71 6.58
CA PRO A 46 21.94 -13.14 7.48
C PRO A 46 21.45 -11.83 8.13
N ALA A 47 20.45 -11.19 7.55
CA ALA A 47 19.87 -9.94 8.05
C ALA A 47 18.39 -9.86 7.70
N ILE A 48 17.63 -9.15 8.54
CA ILE A 48 16.21 -8.88 8.34
C ILE A 48 16.01 -7.37 8.41
N VAL A 49 15.30 -6.84 7.43
CA VAL A 49 14.99 -5.40 7.33
C VAL A 49 13.49 -5.22 7.42
N PHE A 50 13.05 -4.48 8.42
CA PHE A 50 11.67 -4.02 8.53
C PHE A 50 11.52 -2.72 7.75
N VAL A 51 10.53 -2.64 6.87
CA VAL A 51 10.33 -1.48 6.00
C VAL A 51 8.94 -0.90 6.25
N ASP A 52 8.88 0.42 6.42
CA ASP A 52 7.62 1.16 6.57
C ASP A 52 7.73 2.50 5.84
N ASP A 53 6.63 3.18 5.59
CA ASP A 53 6.64 4.53 5.04
C ASP A 53 7.06 5.55 6.11
N GLU A 54 6.60 5.37 7.36
CA GLU A 54 6.90 6.27 8.48
C GLU A 54 7.11 5.53 9.80
N PHE A 55 8.19 5.87 10.51
CA PHE A 55 8.36 5.52 11.92
C PHE A 55 8.06 6.73 12.81
N SER A 56 6.96 6.64 13.58
CA SER A 56 6.57 7.66 14.55
C SER A 56 7.25 7.47 15.91
N THR A 57 7.02 6.34 16.57
CA THR A 57 7.61 6.00 17.88
C THR A 57 8.53 4.79 17.85
N GLY A 58 8.38 3.92 16.87
CA GLY A 58 9.09 2.63 16.80
C GLY A 58 8.59 1.56 17.78
N ARG A 59 7.58 1.83 18.60
CA ARG A 59 7.06 0.88 19.60
C ARG A 59 6.47 -0.37 18.96
N THR A 60 5.66 -0.19 17.94
CA THR A 60 5.06 -1.32 17.18
C THR A 60 6.14 -2.24 16.64
N LEU A 61 7.24 -1.69 16.13
CA LEU A 61 8.37 -2.45 15.64
C LEU A 61 9.07 -3.24 16.76
N ILE A 62 9.32 -2.60 17.91
CA ILE A 62 9.93 -3.29 19.07
C ILE A 62 9.04 -4.45 19.52
N ASN A 63 7.73 -4.22 19.66
CA ASN A 63 6.78 -5.26 20.06
C ASN A 63 6.73 -6.42 19.05
N MET A 64 6.74 -6.09 17.76
CA MET A 64 6.79 -7.10 16.69
C MET A 64 8.07 -7.94 16.77
N VAL A 65 9.23 -7.33 16.92
CA VAL A 65 10.52 -8.02 17.05
C VAL A 65 10.55 -8.90 18.29
N GLN A 66 10.00 -8.45 19.43
CA GLN A 66 9.91 -9.26 20.65
C GLN A 66 9.07 -10.52 20.44
N GLN A 67 7.86 -10.38 19.90
CA GLN A 67 6.97 -11.52 19.60
C GLN A 67 7.61 -12.49 18.58
N LEU A 68 8.31 -11.96 17.56
CA LEU A 68 9.03 -12.79 16.61
C LEU A 68 10.20 -13.55 17.26
N ARG A 69 10.96 -12.93 18.18
CA ARG A 69 12.05 -13.60 18.92
C ARG A 69 11.53 -14.72 19.84
N GLU A 70 10.37 -14.52 20.46
CA GLU A 70 9.74 -15.55 21.29
C GLU A 70 9.35 -16.78 20.45
N ARG A 71 8.79 -16.56 19.26
CA ARG A 71 8.39 -17.63 18.35
C ARG A 71 9.56 -18.25 17.59
N TYR A 72 10.55 -17.43 17.22
CA TYR A 72 11.72 -17.80 16.41
C TYR A 72 13.02 -17.38 17.12
N PRO A 73 13.55 -18.17 18.08
CA PRO A 73 14.72 -17.79 18.86
C PRO A 73 15.97 -17.45 18.01
N ARG A 74 16.12 -18.10 16.84
CA ARG A 74 17.23 -17.82 15.92
C ARG A 74 17.19 -16.42 15.28
N LEU A 75 16.08 -15.71 15.39
CA LEU A 75 16.02 -14.30 15.01
C LEU A 75 16.99 -13.44 15.83
N GLY A 76 17.26 -13.83 17.09
CA GLY A 76 18.25 -13.15 17.94
C GLY A 76 19.69 -13.22 17.42
N GLU A 77 20.01 -14.16 16.54
CA GLU A 77 21.31 -14.32 15.90
C GLU A 77 21.46 -13.50 14.61
N ARG A 78 20.39 -12.87 14.15
CA ARG A 78 20.35 -12.14 12.88
C ARG A 78 20.58 -10.65 13.09
N ARG A 79 21.15 -10.00 12.08
CA ARG A 79 21.22 -8.54 12.07
C ARG A 79 19.83 -7.99 11.77
N LEU A 80 19.35 -7.08 12.62
CA LEU A 80 18.05 -6.45 12.43
C LEU A 80 18.25 -4.98 12.04
N ALA A 81 17.52 -4.54 11.05
CA ALA A 81 17.46 -3.15 10.64
C ALA A 81 16.01 -2.73 10.37
N ALA A 82 15.77 -1.44 10.46
CA ALA A 82 14.52 -0.82 10.06
C ALA A 82 14.82 0.31 9.08
N ALA A 83 14.03 0.43 8.03
CA ALA A 83 14.17 1.45 7.01
C ALA A 83 12.83 2.13 6.75
N SER A 84 12.81 3.47 6.68
CA SER A 84 11.61 4.23 6.34
C SER A 84 11.91 5.39 5.40
N ILE A 85 10.87 5.89 4.75
CA ILE A 85 10.95 7.15 4.02
C ILE A 85 11.06 8.29 5.03
N LEU A 86 10.18 8.28 6.03
CA LEU A 86 10.06 9.32 7.04
C LEU A 86 10.29 8.78 8.45
N SER A 87 11.00 9.54 9.30
CA SER A 87 11.12 9.21 10.71
C SER A 87 10.86 10.43 11.59
N ARG A 88 9.96 10.26 12.57
CA ARG A 88 9.71 11.20 13.67
C ARG A 88 10.11 10.62 15.03
N VAL A 89 10.87 9.55 15.01
CA VAL A 89 11.32 8.85 16.23
C VAL A 89 12.18 9.78 17.06
N SER A 90 11.79 10.00 18.33
CA SER A 90 12.56 10.80 19.27
C SER A 90 13.92 10.16 19.60
N PRO A 91 14.93 10.95 20.04
CA PRO A 91 16.23 10.38 20.46
C PRO A 91 16.11 9.29 21.52
N GLU A 92 15.17 9.43 22.48
CA GLU A 92 14.90 8.43 23.50
C GLU A 92 14.38 7.11 22.90
N ASN A 93 13.41 7.18 22.00
CA ASN A 93 12.88 6.00 21.32
C ASN A 93 13.90 5.39 20.34
N GLN A 94 14.78 6.20 19.76
CA GLN A 94 15.88 5.70 18.95
C GLN A 94 16.88 4.90 19.79
N ALA A 95 17.17 5.34 21.03
CA ALA A 95 17.99 4.57 21.95
C ALA A 95 17.35 3.22 22.29
N ARG A 96 16.03 3.18 22.53
CA ARG A 96 15.28 1.92 22.76
C ARG A 96 15.35 0.95 21.58
N LEU A 97 15.26 1.45 20.36
CA LEU A 97 15.42 0.63 19.15
C LEU A 97 16.84 0.05 19.06
N ALA A 98 17.85 0.87 19.36
CA ALA A 98 19.23 0.42 19.41
C ALA A 98 19.47 -0.62 20.51
N GLU A 99 18.91 -0.45 21.73
CA GLU A 99 18.94 -1.42 22.82
C GLU A 99 18.26 -2.74 22.41
N ALA A 100 17.20 -2.68 21.61
CA ALA A 100 16.55 -3.85 21.02
C ALA A 100 17.38 -4.49 19.90
N GLY A 101 18.54 -3.93 19.55
CA GLY A 101 19.43 -4.42 18.49
C GLY A 101 18.93 -4.12 17.08
N ILE A 102 18.13 -3.06 16.90
CA ILE A 102 17.55 -2.66 15.61
C ILE A 102 18.26 -1.39 15.13
N ALA A 103 19.02 -1.49 14.05
CA ALA A 103 19.59 -0.33 13.36
C ALA A 103 18.50 0.36 12.53
N CYS A 104 18.36 1.70 12.67
CA CYS A 104 17.30 2.44 11.99
C CYS A 104 17.89 3.46 11.02
N GLU A 105 17.42 3.38 9.76
CA GLU A 105 17.75 4.30 8.68
C GLU A 105 16.48 4.93 8.10
N CYS A 106 16.56 6.20 7.69
CA CYS A 106 15.46 6.88 7.03
C CYS A 106 15.98 7.88 6.00
N LEU A 107 15.17 8.16 4.99
CA LEU A 107 15.50 9.16 3.98
C LEU A 107 15.31 10.59 4.51
N VAL A 108 14.25 10.81 5.27
CA VAL A 108 13.92 12.13 5.84
C VAL A 108 13.67 11.97 7.33
N ARG A 109 14.38 12.76 8.13
CA ARG A 109 14.16 12.88 9.57
C ARG A 109 13.50 14.21 9.88
N LEU A 110 12.33 14.14 10.50
CA LEU A 110 11.64 15.33 10.99
C LEU A 110 11.99 15.57 12.46
N GLU A 111 12.19 16.83 12.80
CA GLU A 111 12.26 17.23 14.18
C GLU A 111 10.90 17.05 14.86
N HIS A 112 10.94 16.78 16.16
CA HIS A 112 9.70 16.64 16.94
C HIS A 112 8.97 17.99 16.97
N GLN A 113 7.74 18.00 16.46
CA GLN A 113 6.85 19.15 16.48
C GLN A 113 5.49 18.74 17.02
N ASP A 114 4.76 19.68 17.56
CA ASP A 114 3.37 19.48 17.99
C ASP A 114 2.45 19.56 16.74
N TYR A 115 2.37 18.43 16.04
CA TYR A 115 1.56 18.34 14.81
C TYR A 115 0.06 18.52 15.10
N GLU A 116 -0.42 18.11 16.27
CA GLU A 116 -1.82 18.31 16.67
C GLU A 116 -2.16 19.79 16.73
N ARG A 117 -1.26 20.58 17.34
CA ARG A 117 -1.41 22.03 17.39
C ARG A 117 -1.36 22.68 16.00
N MET A 118 -0.51 22.18 15.11
CA MET A 118 -0.38 22.74 13.76
C MET A 118 -1.64 22.55 12.91
N VAL A 119 -2.39 21.47 13.11
CA VAL A 119 -3.62 21.19 12.36
C VAL A 119 -4.88 21.69 13.08
N THR A 120 -4.74 22.15 14.34
CA THR A 120 -5.85 22.71 15.10
C THR A 120 -6.41 23.96 14.40
N GLY A 121 -7.72 23.96 14.14
CA GLY A 121 -8.39 25.08 13.49
C GLY A 121 -8.44 25.01 11.96
N ILE A 122 -7.84 24.00 11.33
CA ILE A 122 -8.05 23.74 9.89
C ILE A 122 -9.47 23.18 9.69
N PRO A 123 -10.34 23.85 8.92
CA PRO A 123 -11.72 23.42 8.71
C PRO A 123 -11.78 22.22 7.73
N VAL A 124 -11.50 21.03 8.22
CA VAL A 124 -11.56 19.81 7.42
C VAL A 124 -12.97 19.21 7.40
N LYS A 125 -13.31 18.56 6.30
CA LYS A 125 -14.51 17.75 6.14
C LYS A 125 -14.12 16.30 5.79
N GLU A 126 -15.03 15.37 6.02
CA GLU A 126 -14.87 13.98 5.62
C GLU A 126 -15.15 13.78 4.14
N ALA A 127 -14.52 12.76 3.54
CA ALA A 127 -14.85 12.30 2.21
C ALA A 127 -16.28 11.71 2.17
N ALA A 128 -17.04 12.06 1.14
CA ALA A 128 -18.38 11.55 0.93
C ALA A 128 -18.42 10.51 -0.22
N PRO A 129 -19.45 9.65 -0.27
CA PRO A 129 -19.67 8.81 -1.44
C PRO A 129 -19.80 9.68 -2.71
N PRO A 130 -19.33 9.17 -3.87
CA PRO A 130 -19.47 9.90 -5.12
C PRO A 130 -20.95 10.10 -5.48
N ALA A 131 -21.26 11.22 -6.14
CA ALA A 131 -22.58 11.45 -6.67
C ALA A 131 -22.95 10.38 -7.71
N GLN A 132 -24.25 10.14 -7.89
CA GLN A 132 -24.69 9.26 -8.97
C GLN A 132 -24.54 10.00 -10.30
N GLY A 133 -23.88 9.35 -11.24
CA GLY A 133 -23.63 9.86 -12.58
C GLY A 133 -23.69 8.75 -13.63
N PRO A 134 -23.57 9.08 -14.92
CA PRO A 134 -23.43 8.08 -15.95
C PRO A 134 -22.16 7.25 -15.68
N LEU A 135 -22.27 5.94 -15.82
CA LEU A 135 -21.13 5.05 -15.67
C LEU A 135 -20.30 5.07 -16.96
N PRO A 136 -18.99 5.18 -16.88
CA PRO A 136 -18.12 4.96 -18.02
C PRO A 136 -18.21 3.49 -18.48
N ASP A 137 -17.73 3.23 -19.69
CA ASP A 137 -17.59 1.85 -20.18
C ASP A 137 -16.57 1.11 -19.31
N LEU A 138 -16.99 0.00 -18.70
CA LEU A 138 -16.20 -0.80 -17.79
C LEU A 138 -15.84 -2.12 -18.47
N ARG A 139 -14.55 -2.41 -18.54
CA ARG A 139 -14.02 -3.66 -19.05
C ARG A 139 -13.13 -4.34 -18.02
N THR A 140 -13.38 -5.62 -17.73
CA THR A 140 -12.54 -6.42 -16.86
C THR A 140 -11.57 -7.27 -17.69
N LEU A 141 -10.29 -7.23 -17.32
CA LEU A 141 -9.23 -8.03 -17.91
C LEU A 141 -8.58 -8.88 -16.80
N TYR A 142 -8.20 -10.09 -17.16
CA TYR A 142 -7.44 -10.98 -16.30
C TYR A 142 -6.05 -11.19 -16.90
N THR A 143 -5.03 -11.26 -16.05
CA THR A 143 -3.69 -11.70 -16.44
C THR A 143 -3.71 -13.18 -16.80
N ALA A 144 -2.88 -13.60 -17.74
CA ALA A 144 -2.79 -15.00 -18.17
C ALA A 144 -2.35 -15.91 -17.00
N GLU A 145 -1.42 -15.42 -16.19
CA GLU A 145 -0.92 -16.14 -15.01
C GLU A 145 -1.20 -15.33 -13.74
N PRO A 146 -1.53 -15.98 -12.63
CA PRO A 146 -1.70 -15.31 -11.34
C PRO A 146 -0.36 -14.78 -10.83
N LEU A 147 -0.38 -13.58 -10.24
CA LEU A 147 0.80 -13.04 -9.57
C LEU A 147 1.05 -13.76 -8.24
N PRO A 148 2.32 -13.98 -7.87
CA PRO A 148 2.66 -14.44 -6.52
C PRO A 148 2.12 -13.48 -5.45
N ASP A 149 1.61 -14.00 -4.34
CA ASP A 149 1.04 -13.18 -3.26
C ASP A 149 2.12 -12.78 -2.25
N PRO A 150 2.51 -11.49 -2.18
CA PRO A 150 3.55 -11.05 -1.26
C PRO A 150 3.14 -11.10 0.21
N ARG A 151 1.84 -11.26 0.54
CA ARG A 151 1.38 -11.52 1.91
C ARG A 151 1.82 -12.90 2.41
N ARG A 152 1.99 -13.85 1.50
CA ARG A 152 2.48 -15.20 1.80
C ARG A 152 4.00 -15.36 1.66
N GLY A 153 4.63 -14.31 1.17
CA GLY A 153 6.07 -14.27 0.95
C GLY A 153 6.49 -14.62 -0.47
N VAL A 154 7.43 -13.84 -0.99
CA VAL A 154 7.94 -13.96 -2.36
C VAL A 154 9.45 -13.71 -2.42
N ALA A 155 10.11 -14.29 -3.40
CA ALA A 155 11.43 -13.82 -3.82
C ALA A 155 11.25 -12.54 -4.65
N VAL A 156 11.90 -11.44 -4.27
CA VAL A 156 11.72 -10.11 -4.88
C VAL A 156 11.97 -10.16 -6.38
N GLY A 157 13.04 -10.83 -6.84
CA GLY A 157 13.33 -10.95 -8.26
C GLY A 157 12.19 -11.59 -9.04
N CYS A 158 11.72 -12.75 -8.59
CA CYS A 158 10.61 -13.45 -9.21
C CYS A 158 9.32 -12.60 -9.23
N TYR A 159 8.99 -11.97 -8.11
CA TYR A 159 7.78 -11.13 -8.01
C TYR A 159 7.83 -9.93 -8.95
N THR A 160 8.99 -9.25 -9.03
CA THR A 160 9.17 -8.11 -9.93
C THR A 160 9.07 -8.50 -11.40
N ASP A 161 9.64 -9.66 -11.77
CA ASP A 161 9.57 -10.18 -13.13
C ASP A 161 8.13 -10.57 -13.52
N CYS A 162 7.40 -11.23 -12.62
CA CYS A 162 5.97 -11.55 -12.82
C CYS A 162 5.12 -10.28 -12.97
N CYS A 163 5.31 -9.28 -12.12
CA CYS A 163 4.58 -8.01 -12.23
C CYS A 163 4.89 -7.28 -13.54
N ARG A 164 6.16 -7.29 -13.99
CA ARG A 164 6.57 -6.70 -15.26
C ARG A 164 5.92 -7.43 -16.45
N ALA A 165 5.97 -8.75 -16.48
CA ALA A 165 5.36 -9.54 -17.55
C ALA A 165 3.84 -9.31 -17.64
N ALA A 166 3.15 -9.26 -16.50
CA ALA A 166 1.72 -8.95 -16.45
C ALA A 166 1.43 -7.53 -16.94
N ALA A 167 2.27 -6.55 -16.59
CA ALA A 167 2.12 -5.17 -17.06
C ALA A 167 2.34 -5.06 -18.58
N GLU A 168 3.35 -5.74 -19.12
CA GLU A 168 3.63 -5.79 -20.57
C GLU A 168 2.46 -6.42 -21.35
N GLU A 169 1.93 -7.55 -20.86
CA GLU A 169 0.74 -8.18 -21.40
C GLU A 169 -0.46 -7.23 -21.42
N LEU A 170 -0.76 -6.63 -20.26
CA LEU A 170 -1.91 -5.73 -20.11
C LEU A 170 -1.81 -4.53 -21.06
N LEU A 171 -0.68 -3.82 -21.06
CA LEU A 171 -0.49 -2.63 -21.88
C LEU A 171 -0.46 -2.96 -23.37
N SER A 172 0.05 -4.14 -23.77
CA SER A 172 -0.05 -4.61 -25.15
C SER A 172 -1.48 -4.82 -25.61
N ARG A 173 -2.35 -5.36 -24.73
CA ARG A 173 -3.77 -5.59 -25.03
C ARG A 173 -4.59 -4.30 -25.08
N LEU A 174 -4.16 -3.27 -24.36
CA LEU A 174 -4.86 -1.99 -24.22
C LEU A 174 -4.33 -0.89 -25.13
N ARG A 175 -3.24 -1.15 -25.87
CA ARG A 175 -2.51 -0.12 -26.63
C ARG A 175 -3.40 0.71 -27.56
N GLU A 176 -4.36 0.10 -28.22
CA GLU A 176 -5.28 0.78 -29.15
C GLU A 176 -6.46 1.48 -28.45
N GLU A 177 -6.67 1.16 -27.19
CA GLU A 177 -7.78 1.71 -26.38
C GLU A 177 -7.33 2.87 -25.47
N LEU A 178 -6.01 3.00 -25.22
CA LEU A 178 -5.46 4.06 -24.39
C LEU A 178 -5.31 5.38 -25.18
N PRO A 179 -5.57 6.52 -24.53
CA PRO A 179 -5.51 7.82 -25.21
C PRO A 179 -4.06 8.27 -25.43
N ASP A 180 -3.59 8.32 -26.68
CA ASP A 180 -2.21 8.68 -27.05
C ASP A 180 -1.75 10.03 -26.47
N GLN A 181 -2.62 11.02 -26.45
CA GLN A 181 -2.33 12.37 -25.96
C GLN A 181 -3.08 12.71 -24.66
N GLY A 182 -3.64 11.69 -24.01
CA GLY A 182 -4.47 11.85 -22.83
C GLY A 182 -3.72 11.60 -21.52
N ALA A 183 -4.45 11.80 -20.42
CA ALA A 183 -4.02 11.49 -19.06
C ALA A 183 -4.57 10.14 -18.61
N LEU A 184 -3.68 9.24 -18.21
CA LEU A 184 -4.01 7.92 -17.68
C LEU A 184 -3.86 7.91 -16.17
N LEU A 185 -4.89 7.46 -15.46
CA LEU A 185 -4.80 7.05 -14.06
C LEU A 185 -4.55 5.55 -13.98
N VAL A 186 -3.53 5.14 -13.22
CA VAL A 186 -3.35 3.75 -12.80
C VAL A 186 -3.57 3.68 -11.30
N LEU A 187 -4.60 2.94 -10.87
CA LEU A 187 -5.05 2.87 -9.50
C LEU A 187 -4.84 1.47 -8.93
N GLY A 188 -4.04 1.35 -7.86
CA GLY A 188 -3.95 0.15 -7.05
C GLY A 188 -5.03 0.10 -5.98
N THR A 189 -5.56 -1.08 -5.69
CA THR A 189 -6.55 -1.24 -4.62
C THR A 189 -5.89 -1.66 -3.31
N GLU A 190 -5.99 -0.82 -2.28
CA GLU A 190 -5.51 -1.08 -0.91
C GLU A 190 -4.06 -1.63 -0.88
N GLU A 191 -3.86 -2.93 -0.64
CA GLU A 191 -2.53 -3.55 -0.56
C GLU A 191 -1.93 -3.88 -1.94
N CYS A 192 -2.73 -3.89 -3.02
CA CYS A 192 -2.29 -4.17 -4.40
C CYS A 192 -1.67 -2.94 -5.07
N MET A 193 -0.62 -2.36 -4.47
CA MET A 193 0.01 -1.14 -4.98
C MET A 193 1.15 -1.41 -5.96
N TYR A 194 2.02 -2.38 -5.67
CA TYR A 194 3.22 -2.60 -6.47
C TYR A 194 2.92 -3.04 -7.92
N PRO A 195 1.97 -3.95 -8.19
CA PRO A 195 1.55 -4.25 -9.56
C PRO A 195 1.03 -3.02 -10.31
N ALA A 196 0.23 -2.17 -9.64
CA ALA A 196 -0.27 -0.93 -10.23
C ALA A 196 0.87 0.06 -10.57
N LEU A 197 1.83 0.25 -9.66
CA LEU A 197 3.00 1.08 -9.91
C LEU A 197 3.84 0.55 -11.08
N THR A 198 3.95 -0.77 -11.22
CA THR A 198 4.68 -1.40 -12.34
C THR A 198 3.99 -1.11 -13.67
N VAL A 199 2.64 -1.23 -13.72
CA VAL A 199 1.84 -0.88 -14.91
C VAL A 199 2.02 0.59 -15.26
N GLY A 200 1.88 1.50 -14.27
CA GLY A 200 2.03 2.93 -14.50
C GLY A 200 3.43 3.33 -14.96
N SER A 201 4.46 2.80 -14.32
CA SER A 201 5.85 3.05 -14.70
C SER A 201 6.16 2.58 -16.12
N LEU A 202 5.65 1.42 -16.51
CA LEU A 202 5.84 0.91 -17.87
C LEU A 202 5.05 1.71 -18.91
N ALA A 203 3.82 2.11 -18.59
CA ALA A 203 3.03 2.99 -19.46
C ALA A 203 3.72 4.34 -19.70
N GLU A 204 4.30 4.94 -18.65
CA GLU A 204 5.08 6.17 -18.77
C GLU A 204 6.34 5.97 -19.60
N GLN A 205 7.15 4.93 -19.33
CA GLN A 205 8.39 4.63 -20.05
C GLN A 205 8.18 4.35 -21.53
N THR A 206 7.06 3.73 -21.88
CA THR A 206 6.73 3.41 -23.28
C THR A 206 6.05 4.56 -24.02
N GLY A 207 5.71 5.65 -23.34
CA GLY A 207 5.07 6.82 -23.93
C GLY A 207 3.67 6.54 -24.48
N LEU A 208 2.95 5.58 -23.90
CA LEU A 208 1.60 5.21 -24.33
C LEU A 208 0.56 6.33 -24.12
N CYS A 209 0.80 7.20 -23.14
CA CYS A 209 -0.06 8.35 -22.83
C CYS A 209 0.82 9.59 -22.57
N ALA A 210 0.26 10.77 -22.79
CA ALA A 210 0.99 12.02 -22.53
C ALA A 210 1.29 12.23 -21.04
N THR A 211 0.42 11.75 -20.18
CA THR A 211 0.57 11.81 -18.72
C THR A 211 0.10 10.53 -18.08
N VAL A 212 0.91 9.97 -17.18
CA VAL A 212 0.52 8.82 -16.36
C VAL A 212 0.60 9.22 -14.89
N ARG A 213 -0.41 8.90 -14.12
CA ARG A 213 -0.45 9.10 -12.67
C ARG A 213 -0.83 7.81 -11.98
N CYS A 214 -0.17 7.53 -10.85
CA CYS A 214 -0.48 6.39 -10.01
C CYS A 214 -1.12 6.87 -8.72
N HIS A 215 -2.19 6.22 -8.32
CA HIS A 215 -2.84 6.38 -7.02
C HIS A 215 -3.11 5.02 -6.39
N ALA A 216 -3.49 5.03 -5.11
CA ALA A 216 -4.01 3.85 -4.43
C ALA A 216 -5.24 4.22 -3.60
N THR A 217 -6.18 3.29 -3.47
CA THR A 217 -7.21 3.42 -2.44
C THR A 217 -6.59 3.18 -1.06
N THR A 218 -7.04 3.93 -0.06
CA THR A 218 -6.53 3.82 1.31
C THR A 218 -7.67 3.59 2.30
N ARG A 219 -7.35 2.98 3.44
CA ARG A 219 -8.28 2.85 4.57
C ARG A 219 -8.21 4.02 5.54
N SER A 220 -7.27 4.95 5.35
CA SER A 220 -7.05 6.08 6.24
C SER A 220 -8.06 7.20 5.94
N PRO A 221 -8.90 7.58 6.91
CA PRO A 221 -9.78 8.73 6.77
C PRO A 221 -8.98 10.02 6.95
N ILE A 222 -8.63 10.67 5.85
CA ILE A 222 -7.89 11.94 5.85
C ILE A 222 -8.90 13.09 5.71
N GLY A 223 -8.73 14.14 6.51
CA GLY A 223 -9.52 15.35 6.38
C GLY A 223 -9.29 16.05 5.05
N ILE A 224 -10.32 16.59 4.46
CA ILE A 224 -10.30 17.34 3.20
C ILE A 224 -10.52 18.81 3.51
N CYS A 225 -9.64 19.67 3.00
CA CYS A 225 -9.82 21.12 3.07
C CYS A 225 -9.57 21.74 1.69
N PRO A 226 -10.52 22.50 1.12
CA PRO A 226 -10.35 23.14 -0.18
C PRO A 226 -9.37 24.33 -0.15
N ASP A 227 -8.88 24.72 1.03
CA ASP A 227 -7.89 25.77 1.16
C ASP A 227 -6.62 25.41 0.39
N SER A 228 -6.06 26.38 -0.33
CA SER A 228 -4.87 26.18 -1.19
C SER A 228 -3.63 25.76 -0.43
N ALA A 229 -3.51 26.07 0.85
CA ALA A 229 -2.40 25.68 1.72
C ALA A 229 -2.51 24.23 2.25
N TYR A 230 -3.69 23.59 2.13
CA TYR A 230 -3.88 22.22 2.58
C TYR A 230 -3.62 21.21 1.44
N PRO A 231 -2.89 20.12 1.69
CA PRO A 231 -2.48 19.21 0.62
C PRO A 231 -3.63 18.38 0.04
N ILE A 232 -4.65 18.03 0.83
CA ILE A 232 -5.77 17.17 0.39
C ILE A 232 -7.01 18.02 0.18
N ARG A 233 -7.37 18.27 -1.07
CA ARG A 233 -8.44 19.21 -1.47
C ARG A 233 -9.76 18.55 -1.82
N ASN A 234 -9.72 17.34 -2.32
CA ASN A 234 -10.89 16.54 -2.64
C ASN A 234 -10.68 15.09 -2.24
N GLY A 235 -11.75 14.33 -2.19
CA GLY A 235 -11.70 12.91 -1.89
C GLY A 235 -13.08 12.29 -1.92
N VAL A 236 -13.12 11.00 -2.16
CA VAL A 236 -14.34 10.20 -2.22
C VAL A 236 -14.24 9.00 -1.29
N LEU A 237 -15.39 8.64 -0.71
CA LEU A 237 -15.59 7.44 0.08
C LEU A 237 -16.08 6.31 -0.82
N LEU A 238 -15.40 5.17 -0.79
CA LEU A 238 -15.69 4.00 -1.60
C LEU A 238 -15.86 2.77 -0.70
N PRO A 239 -16.67 1.78 -1.09
CA PRO A 239 -16.59 0.46 -0.49
C PRO A 239 -15.25 -0.21 -0.84
N SER A 240 -14.80 -1.13 0.01
CA SER A 240 -13.57 -1.90 -0.24
C SER A 240 -13.74 -2.84 -1.44
N PHE A 241 -12.70 -2.97 -2.25
CA PHE A 241 -12.64 -3.96 -3.32
C PHE A 241 -12.56 -5.41 -2.81
N TYR A 242 -12.17 -5.60 -1.56
CA TYR A 242 -12.08 -6.91 -0.92
C TYR A 242 -13.36 -7.31 -0.18
N GLY A 243 -14.42 -6.52 -0.34
CA GLY A 243 -15.74 -6.81 0.23
C GLY A 243 -15.87 -6.44 1.72
N GLY A 244 -17.00 -6.87 2.31
CA GLY A 244 -17.38 -6.51 3.66
C GLY A 244 -17.86 -5.08 3.78
N ASP A 245 -18.20 -4.64 5.00
CA ASP A 245 -18.64 -3.26 5.30
C ASP A 245 -17.47 -2.29 5.45
N ARG A 246 -16.32 -2.61 4.84
CA ARG A 246 -15.11 -1.80 4.93
C ARG A 246 -15.18 -0.59 4.02
N LYS A 247 -14.73 0.53 4.55
CA LYS A 247 -14.61 1.80 3.82
C LYS A 247 -13.19 1.98 3.33
N THR A 248 -13.07 2.49 2.10
CA THR A 248 -11.81 2.97 1.54
C THR A 248 -11.99 4.38 1.02
N TYR A 249 -10.90 5.06 0.80
CA TYR A 249 -10.88 6.45 0.37
C TYR A 249 -9.94 6.62 -0.82
N LEU A 250 -10.24 7.60 -1.63
CA LEU A 250 -9.38 8.03 -2.72
C LEU A 250 -9.35 9.56 -2.70
N TYR A 251 -8.15 10.13 -2.68
CA TYR A 251 -7.94 11.56 -2.48
C TYR A 251 -7.27 12.22 -3.68
N ASP A 252 -7.46 13.53 -3.81
CA ASP A 252 -6.82 14.39 -4.82
C ASP A 252 -6.93 13.87 -6.26
N LEU A 253 -8.13 13.38 -6.61
CA LEU A 253 -8.43 13.02 -7.97
C LEU A 253 -8.43 14.26 -8.87
N ALA A 254 -7.72 14.16 -9.99
CA ALA A 254 -7.80 15.07 -11.12
C ALA A 254 -8.73 14.49 -12.20
N ALA A 255 -8.91 15.20 -13.30
CA ALA A 255 -9.56 14.66 -14.48
C ALA A 255 -8.60 13.76 -15.27
N TYR A 256 -9.08 12.62 -15.73
CA TYR A 256 -8.35 11.65 -16.53
C TYR A 256 -9.18 11.22 -17.73
N ASP A 257 -8.51 10.95 -18.85
CA ASP A 257 -9.16 10.44 -20.07
C ASP A 257 -9.40 8.94 -20.02
N ALA A 258 -8.58 8.22 -19.25
CA ALA A 258 -8.74 6.80 -18.97
C ALA A 258 -8.25 6.43 -17.57
N ALA A 259 -8.77 5.33 -17.02
CA ALA A 259 -8.32 4.77 -15.75
C ALA A 259 -8.16 3.26 -15.85
N LEU A 260 -7.02 2.77 -15.35
CA LEU A 260 -6.76 1.34 -15.13
C LEU A 260 -6.78 1.06 -13.64
N VAL A 261 -7.69 0.19 -13.22
CA VAL A 261 -7.75 -0.30 -11.83
C VAL A 261 -7.09 -1.66 -11.76
N VAL A 262 -6.02 -1.74 -10.99
CA VAL A 262 -5.26 -2.97 -10.76
C VAL A 262 -5.60 -3.50 -9.37
N THR A 263 -6.11 -4.72 -9.31
CA THR A 263 -6.58 -5.34 -8.07
C THR A 263 -6.26 -6.83 -8.05
N ASP A 264 -5.95 -7.34 -6.86
CA ASP A 264 -5.84 -8.78 -6.56
C ASP A 264 -7.04 -9.27 -5.74
N ALA A 265 -8.10 -8.46 -5.64
CA ALA A 265 -9.34 -8.85 -4.99
C ALA A 265 -10.00 -10.04 -5.73
N PRO A 266 -10.62 -10.98 -5.02
CA PRO A 266 -11.32 -12.08 -5.65
C PRO A 266 -12.39 -11.61 -6.65
N ALA A 267 -12.45 -12.25 -7.82
CA ALA A 267 -13.42 -11.90 -8.87
C ALA A 267 -14.91 -12.01 -8.46
N ALA A 268 -15.19 -12.73 -7.37
CA ALA A 268 -16.52 -12.88 -6.81
C ALA A 268 -16.96 -11.71 -5.93
N VAL A 269 -16.07 -10.73 -5.68
CA VAL A 269 -16.43 -9.56 -4.88
C VAL A 269 -17.35 -8.65 -5.70
N ASP A 270 -18.43 -8.23 -5.05
CA ASP A 270 -19.47 -7.35 -5.57
C ASP A 270 -18.89 -6.19 -6.43
N GLY A 271 -19.39 -6.05 -7.65
CA GLY A 271 -19.01 -4.97 -8.56
C GLY A 271 -19.36 -3.55 -8.08
N THR A 272 -19.95 -3.40 -6.88
CA THR A 272 -20.31 -2.12 -6.28
C THR A 272 -19.10 -1.19 -6.12
N ALA A 273 -17.94 -1.71 -5.72
CA ALA A 273 -16.72 -0.91 -5.58
C ALA A 273 -16.28 -0.35 -6.93
N CYS A 274 -16.25 -1.16 -8.00
CA CYS A 274 -15.94 -0.73 -9.35
C CYS A 274 -16.93 0.33 -9.85
N THR A 275 -18.23 0.09 -9.65
CA THR A 275 -19.31 1.02 -10.05
C THR A 275 -19.17 2.37 -9.33
N ARG A 276 -18.90 2.37 -8.03
CA ARG A 276 -18.70 3.60 -7.26
C ARG A 276 -17.43 4.34 -7.66
N LEU A 277 -16.35 3.61 -7.89
CA LEU A 277 -15.11 4.21 -8.39
C LEU A 277 -15.33 4.83 -9.78
N ALA A 278 -15.99 4.12 -10.69
CA ALA A 278 -16.31 4.62 -12.00
C ALA A 278 -17.13 5.93 -11.95
N ALA A 279 -18.13 5.99 -11.04
CA ALA A 279 -18.89 7.21 -10.80
C ALA A 279 -18.02 8.36 -10.23
N ALA A 280 -17.00 8.05 -9.42
CA ALA A 280 -16.06 9.06 -8.90
C ALA A 280 -15.13 9.61 -9.98
N LEU A 281 -14.71 8.77 -10.93
CA LEU A 281 -13.80 9.14 -12.02
C LEU A 281 -14.53 9.85 -13.18
N GLY A 282 -15.83 9.61 -13.34
CA GLY A 282 -16.66 10.23 -14.38
C GLY A 282 -17.20 11.62 -14.03
N GLN A 283 -16.85 12.17 -12.86
CA GLN A 283 -17.21 13.53 -12.40
C GLN A 283 -16.09 14.53 -12.73
#